data_ae48858945cf3e5ca333119a12169978
#
_entry.id   ae48858945cf3e5ca333119a12169978
#
_cell.length_a   1.000
_cell.length_b   1.000
_cell.length_c   1.000
_cell.angle_alpha   90.00
_cell.angle_beta   90.00
_cell.angle_gamma   90.00
#
_symmetry.space_group_name_H-M   'P 1'
#
loop_
_entity.id
_entity.type
_entity.pdbx_description
1 polymer ?
#
loop_
_entity_poly.entity_id
_entity_poly.type
_entity_poly.pdbx_seq_one_letter_code
_entity_poly.pdbx_strand_id
1 'polypeptide(L)'
;MAMPTATGLVNTGVVSDPIADMLTRIRNANKARRNEVFVPSSKLKRELARVLTEEGYLASFEIEKPADSPGEVLRIQFKVRPDRQQVISGIKRISKPGLRIYARKTEIPRVLGGLGLVVLSTSMGVMSGRQANKAGLGGEVLCYVW
;
A
#
# COMPACT_ATOMS: atom_id res chain seq x y z
N MET A 1 -4.75 -13.29 25.17
CA MET A 1 -4.50 -12.56 24.78
C MET A 1 -4.54 -12.08 24.47
N ALA A 2 -4.65 -12.15 24.46
CA ALA A 2 -4.53 -11.29 23.90
C ALA A 2 -4.67 -10.76 23.72
N MET A 3 -4.76 -10.82 23.53
CA MET A 3 -4.77 -9.98 23.16
C MET A 3 -5.20 -9.50 23.10
N PRO A 4 -5.31 -9.56 23.21
CA PRO A 4 -5.69 -8.76 22.85
C PRO A 4 -5.99 -8.41 22.53
N THR A 5 -6.08 -8.57 22.45
CA THR A 5 -6.17 -7.83 22.02
C THR A 5 -6.31 -7.34 21.86
N ALA A 6 -6.41 -7.58 21.96
CA ALA A 6 -6.37 -6.69 21.63
C ALA A 6 -6.49 -6.26 21.49
N THR A 7 -6.54 -6.41 21.47
CA THR A 7 -6.54 -5.57 21.13
C THR A 7 -6.68 -4.99 20.97
N GLY A 8 -6.64 -5.27 21.01
CA GLY A 8 -6.66 -4.29 20.60
C GLY A 8 -7.01 -3.93 20.73
N LEU A 9 -7.04 -3.73 20.81
CA LEU A 9 -7.44 -2.94 20.74
C LEU A 9 -7.57 -2.36 20.43
N VAL A 10 -7.54 -2.42 20.31
CA VAL A 10 -7.73 -1.56 19.88
C VAL A 10 -8.02 -0.56 19.70
N ASN A 11 -7.66 -0.17 19.53
CA ASN A 11 -7.72 1.04 19.76
C ASN A 11 -8.62 2.07 19.28
N THR A 12 -9.25 2.54 19.86
CA THR A 12 -10.30 3.44 19.53
C THR A 12 -9.97 4.83 19.95
N GLY A 13 -10.35 5.82 19.17
CA GLY A 13 -10.04 7.22 19.43
C GLY A 13 -8.59 7.60 19.15
N VAL A 14 -7.77 6.63 18.83
CA VAL A 14 -6.37 6.87 18.49
C VAL A 14 -6.27 7.10 17.00
N VAL A 15 -5.53 8.14 16.60
CA VAL A 15 -5.27 8.36 15.18
C VAL A 15 -4.46 7.21 14.66
N SER A 16 -4.98 6.54 13.66
CA SER A 16 -4.31 5.42 13.03
C SER A 16 -3.87 5.82 11.63
N ASP A 17 -2.95 5.06 11.10
CA ASP A 17 -2.52 5.20 9.72
C ASP A 17 -2.93 3.93 8.98
N PRO A 18 -4.13 3.92 8.36
CA PRO A 18 -4.60 2.73 7.65
C PRO A 18 -3.69 2.31 6.51
N ILE A 19 -3.02 3.27 5.86
CA ILE A 19 -2.08 2.95 4.79
C ILE A 19 -0.84 2.27 5.37
N ALA A 20 -0.31 2.77 6.49
CA ALA A 20 0.83 2.12 7.14
C ALA A 20 0.46 0.71 7.60
N ASP A 21 -0.74 0.51 8.10
CA ASP A 21 -1.22 -0.83 8.49
C ASP A 21 -1.26 -1.76 7.29
N MET A 22 -1.82 -1.30 6.18
CA MET A 22 -1.86 -2.09 4.95
C MET A 22 -0.46 -2.46 4.48
N LEU A 23 0.46 -1.48 4.44
CA LEU A 23 1.83 -1.72 4.01
C LEU A 23 2.56 -2.70 4.94
N THR A 24 2.31 -2.61 6.24
CA THR A 24 2.89 -3.52 7.22
C THR A 24 2.37 -4.94 7.01
N ARG A 25 1.07 -5.10 6.77
CA ARG A 25 0.49 -6.42 6.50
C ARG A 25 1.07 -7.02 5.22
N ILE A 26 1.22 -6.21 4.18
CA ILE A 26 1.83 -6.67 2.92
C ILE A 26 3.28 -7.07 3.17
N ARG A 27 4.04 -6.24 3.88
CA ARG A 27 5.45 -6.51 4.18
C ARG A 27 5.61 -7.82 4.95
N ASN A 28 4.82 -8.01 5.99
CA ASN A 28 4.93 -9.20 6.82
C ASN A 28 4.52 -10.46 6.07
N ALA A 29 3.43 -10.40 5.30
CA ALA A 29 2.99 -11.55 4.50
C ALA A 29 4.01 -11.90 3.41
N ASN A 30 4.59 -10.89 2.79
CA ASN A 30 5.62 -11.07 1.78
C ASN A 30 6.86 -11.73 2.38
N LYS A 31 7.28 -11.29 3.55
CA LYS A 31 8.41 -11.85 4.27
C LYS A 31 8.17 -13.29 4.68
N ALA A 32 6.95 -13.60 5.11
CA ALA A 32 6.55 -14.95 5.49
C ALA A 32 6.27 -15.85 4.28
N ARG A 33 6.41 -15.31 3.07
CA ARG A 33 6.18 -16.02 1.80
C ARG A 33 4.76 -16.56 1.68
N ARG A 34 3.79 -15.78 2.16
CA ARG A 34 2.39 -16.13 2.03
C ARG A 34 1.92 -15.82 0.61
N ASN A 35 0.91 -16.55 0.15
CA ASN A 35 0.35 -16.33 -1.17
C ASN A 35 -0.60 -15.14 -1.20
N GLU A 36 -1.19 -14.81 -0.06
CA GLU A 36 -2.18 -13.75 0.01
C GLU A 36 -2.22 -13.11 1.38
N VAL A 37 -2.85 -11.94 1.44
CA VAL A 37 -3.08 -11.23 2.69
C VAL A 37 -4.41 -10.50 2.60
N PHE A 38 -5.09 -10.38 3.74
CA PHE A 38 -6.36 -9.65 3.84
C PHE A 38 -6.16 -8.36 4.62
N VAL A 39 -6.74 -7.28 4.10
CA VAL A 39 -6.73 -5.99 4.80
C VAL A 39 -8.13 -5.39 4.75
N PRO A 40 -8.52 -4.61 5.77
CA PRO A 40 -9.80 -3.91 5.70
C PRO A 40 -9.82 -3.01 4.46
N SER A 41 -10.94 -2.98 3.75
CA SER A 41 -11.06 -2.24 2.52
C SER A 41 -11.35 -0.77 2.78
N SER A 42 -10.85 0.07 1.89
CA SER A 42 -11.24 1.47 1.78
C SER A 42 -10.92 1.92 0.37
N LYS A 43 -11.49 3.06 -0.02
CA LYS A 43 -11.25 3.58 -1.36
C LYS A 43 -9.75 3.80 -1.61
N LEU A 44 -9.08 4.44 -0.66
CA LEU A 44 -7.66 4.73 -0.79
C LEU A 44 -6.82 3.45 -0.87
N LYS A 45 -7.14 2.45 -0.05
CA LYS A 45 -6.42 1.18 -0.07
C LYS A 45 -6.64 0.42 -1.36
N ARG A 46 -7.86 0.48 -1.92
CA ARG A 46 -8.14 -0.15 -3.21
C ARG A 46 -7.34 0.51 -4.33
N GLU A 47 -7.25 1.84 -4.31
CA GLU A 47 -6.46 2.55 -5.32
C GLU A 47 -4.97 2.24 -5.19
N LEU A 48 -4.48 2.13 -3.95
CA LEU A 48 -3.09 1.74 -3.73
C LEU A 48 -2.82 0.31 -4.24
N ALA A 49 -3.73 -0.63 -3.94
CA ALA A 49 -3.60 -2.00 -4.43
C ALA A 49 -3.61 -2.04 -5.95
N ARG A 50 -4.44 -1.21 -6.59
CA ARG A 50 -4.49 -1.12 -8.06
C ARG A 50 -3.14 -0.67 -8.61
N VAL A 51 -2.56 0.38 -8.05
CA VAL A 51 -1.26 0.88 -8.52
C VAL A 51 -0.18 -0.18 -8.35
N LEU A 52 -0.14 -0.84 -7.19
CA LEU A 52 0.86 -1.89 -6.94
C LEU A 52 0.70 -3.07 -7.91
N THR A 53 -0.53 -3.39 -8.28
CA THR A 53 -0.80 -4.46 -9.23
C THR A 53 -0.38 -4.05 -10.64
N GLU A 54 -0.75 -2.84 -11.06
CA GLU A 54 -0.39 -2.31 -12.38
C GLU A 54 1.11 -2.20 -12.55
N GLU A 55 1.83 -1.87 -11.47
CA GLU A 55 3.29 -1.73 -11.53
C GLU A 55 4.02 -3.06 -11.36
N GLY A 56 3.29 -4.15 -11.22
CA GLY A 56 3.87 -5.48 -11.21
C GLY A 56 4.36 -5.99 -9.87
N TYR A 57 4.02 -5.31 -8.78
CA TYR A 57 4.43 -5.75 -7.45
C TYR A 57 3.47 -6.76 -6.83
N LEU A 58 2.21 -6.73 -7.22
CA LEU A 58 1.18 -7.67 -6.77
C LEU A 58 0.58 -8.39 -7.97
N ALA A 59 0.10 -9.61 -7.75
CA ALA A 59 -0.55 -10.37 -8.82
C ALA A 59 -1.95 -9.84 -9.09
N SER A 60 -2.74 -9.67 -8.03
CA SER A 60 -4.13 -9.23 -8.15
C SER A 60 -4.67 -8.81 -6.80
N PHE A 61 -5.84 -8.18 -6.82
CA PHE A 61 -6.58 -7.90 -5.61
C PHE A 61 -8.07 -8.01 -5.90
N GLU A 62 -8.83 -8.37 -4.87
CA GLU A 62 -10.27 -8.51 -4.97
C GLU A 62 -10.90 -7.93 -3.72
N ILE A 63 -12.14 -7.42 -3.88
CA ILE A 63 -12.93 -6.94 -2.77
C ILE A 63 -13.87 -8.05 -2.37
N GLU A 64 -13.83 -8.42 -1.08
CA GLU A 64 -14.72 -9.46 -0.55
C GLU A 64 -15.53 -8.91 0.62
N LYS A 65 -16.74 -9.42 0.74
CA LYS A 65 -17.60 -9.08 1.86
C LYS A 65 -17.91 -10.36 2.63
N PRO A 66 -17.15 -10.65 3.68
CA PRO A 66 -17.38 -11.87 4.45
C PRO A 66 -18.78 -11.88 5.08
N ALA A 67 -19.41 -13.04 5.14
CA ALA A 67 -20.76 -13.17 5.64
C ALA A 67 -20.89 -12.82 7.12
N ASP A 68 -19.81 -13.04 7.88
CA ASP A 68 -19.79 -12.85 9.33
C ASP A 68 -19.09 -11.54 9.73
N SER A 69 -18.81 -10.66 8.78
CA SER A 69 -18.11 -9.41 9.04
C SER A 69 -18.93 -8.24 8.50
N PRO A 70 -19.00 -7.12 9.23
CA PRO A 70 -19.78 -5.97 8.77
C PRO A 70 -19.12 -5.19 7.65
N GLY A 71 -17.83 -5.37 7.41
CA GLY A 71 -17.10 -4.58 6.45
C GLY A 71 -16.59 -5.38 5.27
N GLU A 72 -16.13 -4.66 4.27
CA GLU A 72 -15.44 -5.26 3.13
C GLU A 72 -13.96 -5.41 3.42
N VAL A 73 -13.36 -6.44 2.85
CA VAL A 73 -11.92 -6.66 2.94
C VAL A 73 -11.33 -6.72 1.54
N LEU A 74 -10.07 -6.33 1.45
CA LEU A 74 -9.27 -6.54 0.25
C LEU A 74 -8.50 -7.84 0.42
N ARG A 75 -8.66 -8.72 -0.55
CA ARG A 75 -7.85 -9.92 -0.64
C ARG A 75 -6.76 -9.64 -1.66
N ILE A 76 -5.53 -9.60 -1.20
CA ILE A 76 -4.38 -9.25 -2.02
C ILE A 76 -3.56 -10.50 -2.28
N GLN A 77 -3.30 -10.79 -3.55
CA GLN A 77 -2.52 -11.96 -3.94
C GLN A 77 -1.15 -11.53 -4.40
N PHE A 78 -0.14 -12.22 -3.88
CA PHE A 78 1.25 -11.93 -4.19
C PHE A 78 1.66 -12.58 -5.50
N LYS A 79 2.57 -11.92 -6.19
CA LYS A 79 3.15 -12.43 -7.40
C LYS A 79 4.26 -13.41 -7.04
N VAL A 80 4.26 -14.56 -7.71
CA VAL A 80 5.27 -15.60 -7.48
C VAL A 80 6.25 -15.59 -8.65
N ARG A 81 7.54 -15.41 -8.35
CA ARG A 81 8.59 -15.47 -9.36
C ARG A 81 9.00 -16.92 -9.59
N PRO A 82 9.48 -17.25 -10.81
CA PRO A 82 9.94 -18.60 -11.09
C PRO A 82 11.03 -19.10 -10.16
N ASP A 83 11.89 -18.21 -9.68
CA ASP A 83 12.98 -18.55 -8.75
C ASP A 83 12.52 -18.55 -7.30
N ARG A 84 11.22 -18.40 -7.04
CA ARG A 84 10.60 -18.33 -5.71
C ARG A 84 11.08 -17.15 -4.87
N GLN A 85 11.72 -16.18 -5.49
CA GLN A 85 12.11 -14.97 -4.77
C GLN A 85 10.95 -14.01 -4.67
N GLN A 86 10.99 -13.17 -3.66
CA GLN A 86 9.97 -12.15 -3.43
C GLN A 86 10.10 -11.05 -4.48
N VAL A 87 8.96 -10.63 -5.03
CA VAL A 87 8.94 -9.52 -5.97
C VAL A 87 9.18 -8.20 -5.23
N ILE A 88 8.62 -8.08 -4.03
CA ILE A 88 8.80 -6.88 -3.21
C ILE A 88 10.00 -7.09 -2.30
N SER A 89 11.01 -6.21 -2.46
CA SER A 89 12.19 -6.22 -1.61
C SER A 89 12.04 -5.29 -0.42
N GLY A 90 11.31 -4.20 -0.58
CA GLY A 90 11.09 -3.27 0.51
C GLY A 90 9.87 -2.40 0.28
N ILE A 91 9.30 -1.94 1.39
CA ILE A 91 8.17 -1.01 1.40
C ILE A 91 8.45 0.01 2.50
N LYS A 92 8.24 1.29 2.18
CA LYS A 92 8.44 2.35 3.15
C LYS A 92 7.31 3.36 3.09
N ARG A 93 6.63 3.57 4.22
CA ARG A 93 5.64 4.64 4.37
C ARG A 93 6.37 5.98 4.42
N ILE A 94 5.95 6.95 3.63
CA ILE A 94 6.60 8.27 3.60
C ILE A 94 5.74 9.31 4.29
N SER A 95 4.59 9.65 3.74
CA SER A 95 3.68 10.60 4.37
C SER A 95 2.93 9.92 5.51
N LYS A 96 2.79 10.61 6.63
CA LYS A 96 2.13 10.07 7.84
C LYS A 96 1.13 11.10 8.35
N PRO A 97 0.12 10.67 9.12
CA PRO A 97 -0.86 11.62 9.66
C PRO A 97 -0.25 12.79 10.41
N GLY A 98 0.84 12.57 11.17
CA GLY A 98 1.52 13.63 11.91
C GLY A 98 2.56 14.39 11.12
N LEU A 99 2.88 13.93 9.91
CA LEU A 99 3.91 14.55 9.08
C LEU A 99 3.62 14.24 7.61
N ARG A 100 2.84 15.11 6.98
CA ARG A 100 2.49 14.94 5.57
C ARG A 100 3.64 15.39 4.69
N ILE A 101 3.96 14.59 3.68
CA ILE A 101 5.04 14.85 2.74
C ILE A 101 4.44 15.02 1.35
N TYR A 102 4.74 16.14 0.72
CA TYR A 102 4.25 16.44 -0.63
C TYR A 102 5.41 16.64 -1.58
N ALA A 103 5.19 16.33 -2.84
CA ALA A 103 6.16 16.58 -3.90
C ALA A 103 5.52 17.40 -5.01
N ARG A 104 6.22 18.40 -5.50
CA ARG A 104 5.80 19.14 -6.68
C ARG A 104 6.07 18.29 -7.92
N LYS A 105 5.37 18.60 -9.01
CA LYS A 105 5.50 17.87 -10.26
C LYS A 105 6.93 17.78 -10.77
N THR A 106 7.77 18.78 -10.42
CA THR A 106 9.17 18.83 -10.84
C THR A 106 10.13 18.19 -9.85
N GLU A 107 9.63 17.77 -8.68
CA GLU A 107 10.44 17.27 -7.58
C GLU A 107 9.98 15.91 -7.09
N ILE A 108 9.39 15.10 -7.95
CA ILE A 108 8.93 13.76 -7.58
C ILE A 108 10.14 12.88 -7.30
N PRO A 109 10.22 12.26 -6.11
CA PRO A 109 11.37 11.42 -5.76
C PRO A 109 11.50 10.21 -6.69
N ARG A 110 12.71 9.73 -6.82
CA ARG A 110 13.00 8.48 -7.53
C ARG A 110 13.52 7.46 -6.55
N VAL A 111 12.96 6.27 -6.62
CA VAL A 111 13.38 5.15 -5.78
C VAL A 111 14.34 4.29 -6.58
N LEU A 112 15.53 4.02 -6.02
CA LEU A 112 16.56 3.23 -6.69
C LEU A 112 16.84 3.68 -8.13
N GLY A 113 17.00 5.00 -8.32
CA GLY A 113 17.30 5.56 -9.64
C GLY A 113 16.19 5.40 -10.67
N GLY A 114 14.95 5.20 -10.20
CA GLY A 114 13.80 5.00 -11.07
C GLY A 114 13.40 3.54 -11.26
N LEU A 115 14.16 2.60 -10.69
CA LEU A 115 13.81 1.19 -10.76
C LEU A 115 12.71 0.81 -9.77
N GLY A 116 12.60 1.55 -8.66
CA GLY A 116 11.53 1.35 -7.70
C GLY A 116 10.32 2.21 -8.00
N LEU A 117 9.33 2.10 -7.15
CA LEU A 117 8.03 2.76 -7.30
C LEU A 117 7.85 3.80 -6.21
N VAL A 118 7.45 5.00 -6.60
CA VAL A 118 6.87 5.98 -5.67
C VAL A 118 5.39 6.10 -5.98
N VAL A 119 4.55 6.07 -4.94
CA VAL A 119 3.10 6.19 -5.09
C VAL A 119 2.66 7.54 -4.55
N LEU A 120 1.94 8.28 -5.37
CA LEU A 120 1.45 9.61 -5.02
C LEU A 120 -0.08 9.62 -4.99
N SER A 121 -0.60 10.41 -4.07
CA SER A 121 -2.02 10.77 -4.08
C SER A 121 -2.12 12.17 -4.69
N THR A 122 -2.73 12.24 -5.87
CA THR A 122 -2.84 13.49 -6.62
C THR A 122 -4.30 13.93 -6.70
N SER A 123 -4.52 15.12 -7.25
CA SER A 123 -5.87 15.62 -7.51
C SER A 123 -6.66 14.74 -8.48
N MET A 124 -5.95 13.94 -9.28
CA MET A 124 -6.57 13.04 -10.25
C MET A 124 -6.57 11.59 -9.79
N GLY A 125 -6.28 11.35 -8.50
CA GLY A 125 -6.28 10.02 -7.93
C GLY A 125 -4.91 9.53 -7.52
N VAL A 126 -4.87 8.29 -7.05
CA VAL A 126 -3.62 7.64 -6.65
C VAL A 126 -2.93 7.11 -7.91
N MET A 127 -1.65 7.37 -8.03
CA MET A 127 -0.91 6.95 -9.22
C MET A 127 0.58 6.83 -8.90
N SER A 128 1.32 6.21 -9.82
CA SER A 128 2.77 6.14 -9.70
C SER A 128 3.38 7.51 -9.96
N GLY A 129 4.60 7.72 -9.46
CA GLY A 129 5.33 8.95 -9.72
C GLY A 129 5.58 9.17 -11.21
N ARG A 130 5.77 8.09 -11.95
CA ARG A 130 5.95 8.17 -13.40
C ARG A 130 4.70 8.69 -14.09
N GLN A 131 3.54 8.19 -13.71
CA GLN A 131 2.27 8.66 -14.24
C GLN A 131 2.00 10.11 -13.86
N ALA A 132 2.28 10.47 -12.60
CA ALA A 132 2.12 11.84 -12.13
C ALA A 132 3.01 12.79 -12.91
N ASN A 133 4.25 12.40 -13.16
CA ASN A 133 5.17 13.20 -13.95
C ASN A 133 4.65 13.43 -15.37
N LYS A 134 4.15 12.38 -16.00
CA LYS A 134 3.55 12.48 -17.33
C LYS A 134 2.34 13.40 -17.36
N ALA A 135 1.52 13.33 -16.31
CA ALA A 135 0.31 14.14 -16.21
C ALA A 135 0.59 15.57 -15.74
N GLY A 136 1.83 15.87 -15.37
CA GLY A 136 2.19 17.18 -14.87
C GLY A 136 1.61 17.47 -13.49
N LEU A 137 1.48 16.44 -12.65
CA LEU A 137 0.87 16.53 -11.32
C LEU A 137 1.88 16.26 -10.23
N GLY A 138 1.76 17.02 -9.13
CA GLY A 138 2.38 16.69 -7.87
C GLY A 138 1.35 16.11 -6.93
N GLY A 139 1.77 15.74 -5.73
CA GLY A 139 0.83 15.22 -4.75
C GLY A 139 1.50 14.77 -3.46
N GLU A 140 0.70 14.13 -2.63
CA GLU A 140 1.18 13.55 -1.39
C GLU A 140 1.93 12.25 -1.68
N VAL A 141 3.16 12.15 -1.16
CA VAL A 141 3.98 10.94 -1.35
C VAL A 141 3.55 9.91 -0.32
N LEU A 142 2.83 8.89 -0.76
CA LEU A 142 2.27 7.89 0.13
C LEU A 142 3.34 6.90 0.61
N CYS A 143 4.07 6.31 -0.32
CA CYS A 143 5.04 5.28 0.01
C CYS A 143 6.03 5.04 -1.13
N TYR A 144 7.10 4.35 -0.77
CA TYR A 144 8.05 3.79 -1.73
C TYR A 144 7.95 2.27 -1.71
N VAL A 145 8.08 1.64 -2.87
CA VAL A 145 8.10 0.18 -3.00
C VAL A 145 9.22 -0.20 -3.98
N TRP A 146 9.98 -1.21 -3.64
CA TRP A 146 11.03 -1.68 -4.54
C TRP A 146 11.29 -3.17 -4.39
#